data_d23f36a70767ed17cb21f4a589d83fbe
#
_entry.id   d23f36a70767ed17cb21f4a589d83fbe
#
_cell.length_a   1.000
_cell.length_b   1.000
_cell.length_c   1.000
_cell.angle_alpha   90.00
_cell.angle_beta   90.00
_cell.angle_gamma   90.00
#
_symmetry.space_group_name_H-M   'P 1'
#
loop_
_entity.id
_entity.type
_entity.pdbx_description
1 polymer ?
#
loop_
_entity_poly.entity_id
_entity_poly.type
_entity_poly.pdbx_seq_one_letter_code
_entity_poly.pdbx_strand_id
1 'polypeptide(L)'
;MQDAHNDYDITDFHGALLDIISVMNQPLRDEQLLQAAGVQLEQMLFPLLVAVGRHGPVGVVELADHLGRDYTTVSRQVKKLEAQGLACKQPNRHDRRISEVTLSASGQQMIDSIAVARRRLMNQVLAQWPEDEVQALFRLTRKYADSLQQPG
;
A
#
# COMPACT_ATOMS: atom_id res chain seq x y z
N MET A 1 -26.28 13.25 20.57
CA MET A 1 -26.37 13.58 19.15
C MET A 1 -25.31 14.61 18.77
N GLN A 2 -24.63 14.36 17.70
CA GLN A 2 -23.58 15.26 17.31
C GLN A 2 -24.14 16.49 16.60
N ASP A 3 -23.59 17.63 16.96
CA ASP A 3 -23.99 18.87 16.36
C ASP A 3 -23.53 18.91 14.90
N ALA A 4 -24.47 19.08 13.97
CA ALA A 4 -24.19 19.16 12.55
C ALA A 4 -23.43 20.45 12.18
N HIS A 5 -23.27 21.36 13.12
CA HIS A 5 -22.63 22.66 12.88
C HIS A 5 -21.18 22.72 13.37
N ASN A 6 -20.60 21.59 13.73
CA ASN A 6 -19.18 21.55 14.07
C ASN A 6 -18.35 21.93 12.83
N ASP A 7 -17.71 23.06 12.95
CA ASP A 7 -16.89 23.61 11.86
C ASP A 7 -15.44 23.66 12.33
N TYR A 8 -14.65 22.69 11.87
CA TYR A 8 -13.26 22.56 12.30
C TYR A 8 -12.33 23.34 11.39
N ASP A 9 -11.37 24.03 11.96
CA ASP A 9 -10.26 24.57 11.18
C ASP A 9 -9.30 23.40 10.86
N ILE A 10 -9.36 22.94 9.62
CA ILE A 10 -8.57 21.78 9.20
C ILE A 10 -7.29 22.18 8.45
N THR A 11 -6.92 23.47 8.48
CA THR A 11 -5.77 23.96 7.70
C THR A 11 -4.49 23.22 8.06
N ASP A 12 -4.18 23.14 9.34
CA ASP A 12 -2.97 22.44 9.80
C ASP A 12 -3.07 20.95 9.55
N PHE A 13 -4.22 20.37 9.86
CA PHE A 13 -4.46 18.93 9.62
C PHE A 13 -4.29 18.58 8.14
N HIS A 14 -4.88 19.37 7.25
CA HIS A 14 -4.76 19.16 5.81
C HIS A 14 -3.30 19.30 5.37
N GLY A 15 -2.59 20.31 5.88
CA GLY A 15 -1.16 20.48 5.62
C GLY A 15 -0.35 19.27 6.04
N ALA A 16 -0.65 18.72 7.22
CA ALA A 16 0.03 17.52 7.72
C ALA A 16 -0.21 16.32 6.80
N LEU A 17 -1.45 16.15 6.31
CA LEU A 17 -1.74 15.08 5.35
C LEU A 17 -0.94 15.25 4.06
N LEU A 18 -0.85 16.47 3.54
CA LEU A 18 -0.06 16.75 2.34
C LEU A 18 1.42 16.46 2.55
N ASP A 19 1.95 16.80 3.72
CA ASP A 19 3.34 16.48 4.06
C ASP A 19 3.56 14.97 4.10
N ILE A 20 2.64 14.22 4.71
CA ILE A 20 2.72 12.76 4.77
C ILE A 20 2.69 12.18 3.37
N ILE A 21 1.76 12.62 2.52
CA ILE A 21 1.64 12.13 1.14
C ILE A 21 2.93 12.42 0.37
N SER A 22 3.48 13.62 0.52
CA SER A 22 4.71 14.01 -0.15
C SER A 22 5.88 13.08 0.23
N VAL A 23 6.02 12.79 1.52
CA VAL A 23 7.08 11.89 1.99
C VAL A 23 6.85 10.46 1.46
N MET A 24 5.62 9.98 1.51
CA MET A 24 5.30 8.61 1.07
C MET A 24 5.50 8.41 -0.44
N ASN A 25 5.41 9.49 -1.21
CA ASN A 25 5.57 9.41 -2.67
C ASN A 25 7.01 9.67 -3.14
N GLN A 26 7.96 9.85 -2.22
CA GLN A 26 9.35 10.06 -2.61
C GLN A 26 9.98 8.73 -3.07
N PRO A 27 10.54 8.67 -4.29
CA PRO A 27 11.19 7.44 -4.77
C PRO A 27 12.36 7.01 -3.90
N LEU A 28 13.11 7.96 -3.33
CA LEU A 28 14.22 7.66 -2.44
C LEU A 28 13.76 6.89 -1.20
N ARG A 29 12.58 7.20 -0.68
CA ARG A 29 12.04 6.50 0.48
C ARG A 29 11.76 5.03 0.18
N ASP A 30 11.18 4.75 -0.98
CA ASP A 30 10.94 3.38 -1.43
C ASP A 30 12.27 2.64 -1.60
N GLU A 31 13.25 3.29 -2.21
CA GLU A 31 14.58 2.72 -2.40
C GLU A 31 15.23 2.36 -1.07
N GLN A 32 15.15 3.25 -0.09
CA GLN A 32 15.70 3.01 1.25
C GLN A 32 15.00 1.84 1.93
N LEU A 33 13.68 1.75 1.78
CA LEU A 33 12.90 0.65 2.35
C LEU A 33 13.30 -0.69 1.74
N LEU A 34 13.44 -0.75 0.41
CA LEU A 34 13.83 -1.96 -0.28
C LEU A 34 15.25 -2.39 0.11
N GLN A 35 16.16 -1.43 0.24
CA GLN A 35 17.52 -1.73 0.72
C GLN A 35 17.50 -2.26 2.14
N ALA A 36 16.73 -1.64 3.03
CA ALA A 36 16.62 -2.08 4.42
C ALA A 36 16.03 -3.48 4.53
N ALA A 37 15.15 -3.84 3.60
CA ALA A 37 14.55 -5.17 3.53
C ALA A 37 15.49 -6.21 2.92
N GLY A 38 16.59 -5.78 2.29
CA GLY A 38 17.52 -6.68 1.62
C GLY A 38 16.95 -7.30 0.37
N VAL A 39 16.00 -6.64 -0.29
CA VAL A 39 15.35 -7.16 -1.49
C VAL A 39 15.74 -6.35 -2.71
N GLN A 40 15.74 -7.01 -3.88
CA GLN A 40 16.00 -6.37 -5.16
C GLN A 40 14.71 -6.36 -5.95
N LEU A 41 14.19 -5.17 -6.20
CA LEU A 41 12.95 -4.97 -6.94
C LEU A 41 12.99 -3.58 -7.58
N GLU A 42 12.62 -3.50 -8.85
CA GLU A 42 12.48 -2.20 -9.52
C GLU A 42 11.43 -1.37 -8.80
N GLN A 43 11.71 -0.08 -8.61
CA GLN A 43 10.82 0.81 -7.85
C GLN A 43 9.41 0.84 -8.41
N MET A 44 9.28 0.82 -9.75
CA MET A 44 7.95 0.88 -10.36
C MET A 44 7.13 -0.38 -10.13
N LEU A 45 7.76 -1.49 -9.78
CA LEU A 45 7.07 -2.75 -9.45
C LEU A 45 6.67 -2.83 -7.98
N PHE A 46 7.26 -2.00 -7.13
CA PHE A 46 6.99 -2.05 -5.69
C PHE A 46 5.52 -1.75 -5.37
N PRO A 47 4.93 -0.64 -5.85
CA PRO A 47 3.50 -0.41 -5.58
C PRO A 47 2.60 -1.53 -6.09
N LEU A 48 2.95 -2.11 -7.24
CA LEU A 48 2.20 -3.22 -7.79
C LEU A 48 2.27 -4.45 -6.88
N LEU A 49 3.46 -4.79 -6.42
CA LEU A 49 3.63 -5.93 -5.51
C LEU A 49 2.81 -5.74 -4.24
N VAL A 50 2.85 -4.54 -3.66
CA VAL A 50 2.06 -4.19 -2.47
C VAL A 50 0.56 -4.34 -2.75
N ALA A 51 0.09 -3.83 -3.90
CA ALA A 51 -1.33 -3.90 -4.26
C ALA A 51 -1.78 -5.35 -4.43
N VAL A 52 -0.98 -6.19 -5.07
CA VAL A 52 -1.30 -7.62 -5.20
C VAL A 52 -1.36 -8.28 -3.83
N GLY A 53 -0.44 -7.95 -2.94
CA GLY A 53 -0.45 -8.48 -1.58
C GLY A 53 -1.68 -8.07 -0.79
N ARG A 54 -2.15 -6.85 -1.00
CA ARG A 54 -3.31 -6.32 -0.28
C ARG A 54 -4.65 -6.81 -0.82
N HIS A 55 -4.75 -6.96 -2.13
CA HIS A 55 -6.03 -7.16 -2.80
C HIS A 55 -6.15 -8.51 -3.53
N GLY A 56 -5.07 -9.26 -3.64
CA GLY A 56 -5.06 -10.51 -4.38
C GLY A 56 -5.89 -11.61 -3.73
N PRO A 57 -6.47 -12.52 -4.49
CA PRO A 57 -6.48 -12.55 -5.96
C PRO A 57 -7.27 -11.38 -6.54
N VAL A 58 -6.75 -10.73 -7.55
CA VAL A 58 -7.34 -9.49 -8.08
C VAL A 58 -7.10 -9.39 -9.59
N GLY A 59 -8.09 -8.87 -10.31
CA GLY A 59 -7.98 -8.67 -11.75
C GLY A 59 -7.05 -7.51 -12.11
N VAL A 60 -6.51 -7.52 -13.32
CA VAL A 60 -5.59 -6.48 -13.78
C VAL A 60 -6.30 -5.13 -13.89
N VAL A 61 -7.57 -5.12 -14.30
CA VAL A 61 -8.35 -3.87 -14.37
C VAL A 61 -8.46 -3.23 -12.98
N GLU A 62 -8.77 -4.03 -11.97
CA GLU A 62 -8.88 -3.54 -10.60
C GLU A 62 -7.54 -3.04 -10.07
N LEU A 63 -6.44 -3.75 -10.39
CA LEU A 63 -5.09 -3.31 -10.01
C LEU A 63 -4.76 -1.95 -10.63
N ALA A 64 -5.11 -1.78 -11.92
CA ALA A 64 -4.87 -0.51 -12.61
C ALA A 64 -5.62 0.63 -11.92
N ASP A 65 -6.87 0.38 -11.52
CA ASP A 65 -7.67 1.38 -10.80
C ASP A 65 -7.05 1.73 -9.44
N HIS A 66 -6.62 0.74 -8.68
CA HIS A 66 -5.98 0.96 -7.38
C HIS A 66 -4.70 1.79 -7.51
N LEU A 67 -3.95 1.58 -8.59
CA LEU A 67 -2.65 2.23 -8.79
C LEU A 67 -2.73 3.54 -9.56
N GLY A 68 -3.91 3.86 -10.11
CA GLY A 68 -4.05 5.04 -10.96
C GLY A 68 -3.21 4.95 -12.22
N ARG A 69 -3.03 3.75 -12.77
CA ARG A 69 -2.25 3.47 -13.98
C ARG A 69 -3.15 2.85 -15.03
N ASP A 70 -2.73 2.94 -16.30
CA ASP A 70 -3.51 2.32 -17.37
C ASP A 70 -3.34 0.80 -17.39
N TYR A 71 -4.33 0.13 -17.98
CA TYR A 71 -4.37 -1.34 -18.04
C TYR A 71 -3.14 -1.93 -18.74
N THR A 72 -2.73 -1.33 -19.86
CA THR A 72 -1.60 -1.85 -20.66
C THR A 72 -0.31 -1.83 -19.83
N THR A 73 -0.07 -0.73 -19.13
CA THR A 73 1.10 -0.60 -18.25
C THR A 73 1.08 -1.64 -17.15
N VAL A 74 -0.04 -1.78 -16.45
CA VAL A 74 -0.16 -2.73 -15.34
C VAL A 74 -0.06 -4.17 -15.84
N SER A 75 -0.69 -4.49 -16.97
CA SER A 75 -0.60 -5.82 -17.57
C SER A 75 0.87 -6.20 -17.86
N ARG A 76 1.63 -5.25 -18.38
CA ARG A 76 3.06 -5.44 -18.67
C ARG A 76 3.87 -5.63 -17.38
N GLN A 77 3.57 -4.84 -16.38
CA GLN A 77 4.26 -4.91 -15.08
C GLN A 77 3.94 -6.22 -14.34
N VAL A 78 2.71 -6.70 -14.44
CA VAL A 78 2.33 -8.01 -13.89
C VAL A 78 3.17 -9.12 -14.53
N LYS A 79 3.37 -9.05 -15.85
CA LYS A 79 4.23 -10.04 -16.53
C LYS A 79 5.66 -10.01 -16.01
N LYS A 80 6.18 -8.83 -15.68
CA LYS A 80 7.51 -8.71 -15.06
C LYS A 80 7.55 -9.38 -13.70
N LEU A 81 6.53 -9.18 -12.87
CA LEU A 81 6.46 -9.86 -11.57
C LEU A 81 6.40 -11.38 -11.73
N GLU A 82 5.63 -11.85 -12.71
CA GLU A 82 5.55 -13.30 -13.01
C GLU A 82 6.91 -13.84 -13.44
N ALA A 83 7.60 -13.11 -14.32
CA ALA A 83 8.92 -13.52 -14.81
C ALA A 83 9.96 -13.60 -13.68
N GLN A 84 9.80 -12.79 -12.66
CA GLN A 84 10.68 -12.81 -11.48
C GLN A 84 10.22 -13.83 -10.42
N GLY A 85 9.14 -14.54 -10.68
CA GLY A 85 8.63 -15.55 -9.76
C GLY A 85 7.92 -14.98 -8.54
N LEU A 86 7.49 -13.71 -8.60
CA LEU A 86 6.88 -13.03 -7.46
C LEU A 86 5.35 -13.07 -7.48
N ALA A 87 4.75 -13.31 -8.64
CA ALA A 87 3.31 -13.36 -8.81
C ALA A 87 2.94 -14.46 -9.79
N CYS A 88 1.69 -14.88 -9.72
CA CYS A 88 1.13 -15.84 -10.67
C CYS A 88 -0.31 -15.48 -10.97
N LYS A 89 -0.77 -15.89 -12.15
CA LYS A 89 -2.15 -15.74 -12.56
C LYS A 89 -2.92 -17.01 -12.30
N GLN A 90 -4.18 -16.85 -11.95
CA GLN A 90 -5.11 -17.97 -11.77
C GLN A 90 -6.46 -17.57 -12.29
N PRO A 91 -7.28 -18.53 -12.74
CA PRO A 91 -8.64 -18.23 -13.14
C PRO A 91 -9.48 -17.79 -11.96
N ASN A 92 -10.41 -16.84 -12.21
CA ASN A 92 -11.39 -16.45 -11.20
C ASN A 92 -12.25 -17.66 -10.83
N ARG A 93 -12.59 -17.79 -9.57
CA ARG A 93 -13.37 -18.91 -9.03
C ARG A 93 -14.76 -19.02 -9.66
N HIS A 94 -15.37 -17.87 -9.94
CA HIS A 94 -16.75 -17.78 -10.42
C HIS A 94 -16.86 -17.65 -11.93
N ASP A 95 -15.83 -17.09 -12.58
CA ASP A 95 -15.76 -16.95 -14.03
C ASP A 95 -14.32 -17.21 -14.50
N ARG A 96 -14.09 -18.41 -15.00
CA ARG A 96 -12.75 -18.86 -15.40
C ARG A 96 -12.18 -18.11 -16.60
N ARG A 97 -12.99 -17.31 -17.27
CA ARG A 97 -12.52 -16.44 -18.37
C ARG A 97 -11.73 -15.24 -17.85
N ILE A 98 -11.90 -14.90 -16.56
CA ILE A 98 -11.22 -13.77 -15.92
C ILE A 98 -9.97 -14.30 -15.24
N SER A 99 -8.81 -13.72 -15.56
CA SER A 99 -7.56 -14.01 -14.88
C SER A 99 -7.37 -13.06 -13.70
N GLU A 100 -6.94 -13.63 -12.60
CA GLU A 100 -6.61 -12.89 -11.39
C GLU A 100 -5.16 -13.08 -11.02
N VAL A 101 -4.56 -12.06 -10.40
CA VAL A 101 -3.16 -12.06 -9.97
C VAL A 101 -3.12 -12.31 -8.47
N THR A 102 -2.20 -13.16 -8.06
CA THR A 102 -1.93 -13.41 -6.64
C THR A 102 -0.42 -13.51 -6.44
N LEU A 103 0.03 -13.33 -5.21
CA LEU A 103 1.45 -13.48 -4.89
C LEU A 103 1.84 -14.95 -4.90
N SER A 104 3.05 -15.22 -5.39
CA SER A 104 3.70 -16.52 -5.17
C SER A 104 4.23 -16.58 -3.74
N ALA A 105 4.73 -17.77 -3.34
CA ALA A 105 5.40 -17.89 -2.04
C ALA A 105 6.60 -16.93 -1.94
N SER A 106 7.36 -16.78 -3.02
CA SER A 106 8.49 -15.84 -3.06
C SER A 106 8.02 -14.38 -2.95
N GLY A 107 6.91 -14.05 -3.61
CA GLY A 107 6.33 -12.71 -3.51
C GLY A 107 5.87 -12.41 -2.09
N GLN A 108 5.25 -13.37 -1.43
CA GLN A 108 4.82 -13.22 -0.05
C GLN A 108 6.01 -13.04 0.89
N GLN A 109 7.08 -13.81 0.69
CA GLN A 109 8.31 -13.65 1.49
C GLN A 109 8.90 -12.26 1.31
N MET A 110 8.90 -11.74 0.10
CA MET A 110 9.40 -10.39 -0.17
C MET A 110 8.56 -9.34 0.56
N ILE A 111 7.23 -9.45 0.50
CA ILE A 111 6.33 -8.56 1.23
C ILE A 111 6.59 -8.65 2.74
N ASP A 112 6.79 -9.83 3.27
CA ASP A 112 7.06 -10.03 4.69
C ASP A 112 8.38 -9.35 5.10
N SER A 113 9.42 -9.48 4.27
CA SER A 113 10.70 -8.81 4.52
C SER A 113 10.55 -7.29 4.50
N ILE A 114 9.78 -6.79 3.55
CA ILE A 114 9.50 -5.35 3.47
C ILE A 114 8.72 -4.88 4.70
N ALA A 115 7.76 -5.67 5.16
CA ALA A 115 6.97 -5.34 6.35
C ALA A 115 7.86 -5.25 7.61
N VAL A 116 8.82 -6.15 7.75
CA VAL A 116 9.78 -6.10 8.87
C VAL A 116 10.61 -4.82 8.80
N ALA A 117 11.12 -4.49 7.63
CA ALA A 117 11.92 -3.28 7.45
C ALA A 117 11.09 -2.02 7.70
N ARG A 118 9.86 -1.99 7.21
CA ARG A 118 8.95 -0.86 7.42
C ARG A 118 8.68 -0.65 8.91
N ARG A 119 8.43 -1.73 9.64
CA ARG A 119 8.21 -1.65 11.09
C ARG A 119 9.43 -1.10 11.81
N ARG A 120 10.63 -1.54 11.44
CA ARG A 120 11.88 -1.05 12.03
C ARG A 120 12.04 0.45 11.80
N LEU A 121 11.81 0.91 10.57
CA LEU A 121 11.92 2.33 10.23
C LEU A 121 10.85 3.15 10.96
N MET A 122 9.63 2.63 11.06
CA MET A 122 8.56 3.29 11.78
C MET A 122 8.88 3.41 13.27
N ASN A 123 9.44 2.36 13.87
CA ASN A 123 9.84 2.39 15.27
C ASN A 123 10.89 3.47 15.54
N GLN A 124 11.79 3.71 14.58
CA GLN A 124 12.76 4.79 14.70
C GLN A 124 12.08 6.17 14.67
N VAL A 125 11.10 6.35 13.79
CA VAL A 125 10.36 7.60 13.68
C VAL A 125 9.59 7.88 14.98
N LEU A 126 9.01 6.87 15.59
CA LEU A 126 8.16 7.00 16.76
C LEU A 126 8.89 6.77 18.08
N ALA A 127 10.22 6.65 18.05
CA ALA A 127 11.00 6.23 19.23
C ALA A 127 10.82 7.14 20.45
N GLN A 128 10.59 8.45 20.22
CA GLN A 128 10.45 9.41 21.32
C GLN A 128 8.98 9.69 21.68
N TRP A 129 8.03 9.01 21.05
CA TRP A 129 6.62 9.21 21.31
C TRP A 129 6.17 8.35 22.48
N PRO A 130 5.34 8.86 23.41
CA PRO A 130 4.69 8.00 24.39
C PRO A 130 3.85 6.94 23.72
N GLU A 131 3.78 5.76 24.35
CA GLU A 131 3.06 4.62 23.75
C GLU A 131 1.58 4.92 23.49
N ASP A 132 0.93 5.66 24.40
CA ASP A 132 -0.47 6.00 24.22
C ASP A 132 -0.71 6.87 22.99
N GLU A 133 0.24 7.75 22.66
CA GLU A 133 0.15 8.56 21.45
C GLU A 133 0.35 7.71 20.19
N VAL A 134 1.27 6.75 20.22
CA VAL A 134 1.47 5.82 19.09
C VAL A 134 0.20 5.02 18.84
N GLN A 135 -0.41 4.48 19.89
CA GLN A 135 -1.65 3.71 19.80
C GLN A 135 -2.79 4.58 19.27
N ALA A 136 -2.88 5.82 19.75
CA ALA A 136 -3.89 6.77 19.28
C ALA A 136 -3.71 7.08 17.81
N LEU A 137 -2.48 7.32 17.37
CA LEU A 137 -2.19 7.59 15.95
C LEU A 137 -2.66 6.44 15.08
N PHE A 138 -2.31 5.21 15.44
CA PHE A 138 -2.66 4.04 14.63
C PHE A 138 -4.16 3.84 14.57
N ARG A 139 -4.83 3.89 15.72
CA ARG A 139 -6.26 3.70 15.81
C ARG A 139 -7.03 4.79 15.06
N LEU A 140 -6.66 6.04 15.27
CA LEU A 140 -7.39 7.16 14.68
C LEU A 140 -7.12 7.29 13.18
N THR A 141 -5.90 6.97 12.74
CA THR A 141 -5.60 6.96 11.31
C THR A 141 -6.41 5.89 10.59
N ARG A 142 -6.52 4.69 11.19
CA ARG A 142 -7.37 3.62 10.63
C ARG A 142 -8.83 4.05 10.55
N LYS A 143 -9.32 4.65 11.61
CA LYS A 143 -10.70 5.15 11.67
C LYS A 143 -10.94 6.22 10.60
N TYR A 144 -10.00 7.14 10.45
CA TYR A 144 -10.11 8.21 9.45
C TYR A 144 -10.14 7.64 8.03
N ALA A 145 -9.21 6.73 7.73
CA ALA A 145 -9.16 6.11 6.42
C ALA A 145 -10.45 5.35 6.07
N ASP A 146 -10.98 4.62 7.05
CA ASP A 146 -12.24 3.88 6.86
C ASP A 146 -13.42 4.84 6.64
N SER A 147 -13.43 5.96 7.36
CA SER A 147 -14.48 6.98 7.21
C SER A 147 -14.49 7.59 5.81
N LEU A 148 -13.32 7.78 5.22
CA LEU A 148 -13.21 8.32 3.87
C LEU A 148 -13.72 7.35 2.81
N GLN A 149 -13.67 6.05 3.08
CA GLN A 149 -14.08 5.02 2.11
C GLN A 149 -15.55 4.67 2.20
N GLN A 150 -16.24 5.14 3.22
CA GLN A 150 -17.66 4.88 3.36
C GLN A 150 -18.45 5.69 2.34
N PRO A 151 -19.44 5.10 1.66
CA PRO A 151 -20.33 5.88 0.80
C PRO A 151 -21.08 6.89 1.64
N GLY A 152 -21.03 8.13 1.23
CA GLY A 152 -21.59 9.26 1.93
C GLY A 152 -23.08 9.28 1.97
#